data_676a2baa081be141fc7925031b5a161c
#
_entry.id   676a2baa081be141fc7925031b5a161c
#
_cell.length_a   1.000
_cell.length_b   1.000
_cell.length_c   1.000
_cell.angle_alpha   90.00
_cell.angle_beta   90.00
_cell.angle_gamma   90.00
#
_symmetry.space_group_name_H-M   'P 1'
#
loop_
_entity.id
_entity.type
_entity.pdbx_description
1 polymer ?
#
loop_
_entity_poly.entity_id
_entity_poly.type
_entity_poly.pdbx_seq_one_letter_code
_entity_poly.pdbx_strand_id
1 'polypeptide(L)'
;MRRLLSIAVVALAAGSVIFARGGMQAPEAEQPAEKKLIDLKSDNMGPVAPGDSVIFLVGNFAAQHNGAVITCDSAVRYSDMRIEFFGNVLINKNTTYIYGDRAEYNGEVNEARVFSDIVKVVDEDATLYTYEFLFNTKENVGEFGGGGVLVNRDSRL
;
A
#
# COMPACT_ATOMS: atom_id res chain seq x y z
N MET A 1 -24.45 33.70 -24.82
CA MET A 1 -24.79 33.06 -26.12
C MET A 1 -24.37 31.61 -25.99
N ARG A 2 -25.21 30.74 -25.57
CA ARG A 2 -26.12 29.80 -26.25
C ARG A 2 -25.46 29.11 -27.44
N ARG A 3 -25.20 27.80 -27.29
CA ARG A 3 -25.72 26.79 -28.24
C ARG A 3 -25.57 25.36 -27.65
N LEU A 4 -26.70 24.80 -27.24
CA LEU A 4 -26.97 23.38 -27.08
C LEU A 4 -27.04 22.73 -28.49
N LEU A 5 -26.47 21.55 -28.64
CA LEU A 5 -26.87 20.64 -29.73
C LEU A 5 -27.16 19.26 -29.16
N SER A 6 -28.43 18.98 -29.02
CA SER A 6 -28.97 17.63 -28.87
C SER A 6 -28.99 16.92 -30.24
N ILE A 7 -28.47 15.70 -30.29
CA ILE A 7 -28.76 14.79 -31.41
C ILE A 7 -29.43 13.55 -30.84
N ALA A 8 -30.73 13.47 -31.13
CA ALA A 8 -31.54 12.26 -30.98
C ALA A 8 -31.24 11.32 -32.14
N VAL A 9 -31.01 10.05 -31.89
CA VAL A 9 -31.02 9.00 -32.90
C VAL A 9 -32.13 8.01 -32.59
N VAL A 10 -32.97 7.90 -33.58
CA VAL A 10 -34.20 7.12 -33.68
C VAL A 10 -33.92 5.60 -33.70
N ALA A 11 -34.72 4.87 -32.97
CA ALA A 11 -34.79 3.42 -32.98
C ALA A 11 -35.35 2.90 -34.32
N LEU A 12 -34.75 1.89 -34.88
CA LEU A 12 -35.40 1.00 -35.86
C LEU A 12 -35.42 -0.43 -35.30
N ALA A 13 -36.59 -0.91 -35.02
CA ALA A 13 -36.86 -2.29 -34.67
C ALA A 13 -36.81 -3.16 -35.93
N ALA A 14 -36.03 -4.23 -35.85
CA ALA A 14 -36.21 -5.37 -36.74
C ALA A 14 -36.01 -6.65 -35.91
N GLY A 15 -37.07 -7.43 -35.80
CA GLY A 15 -37.10 -8.68 -35.06
C GLY A 15 -36.25 -9.76 -35.69
N SER A 16 -35.62 -10.57 -34.83
CA SER A 16 -35.05 -11.85 -35.21
C SER A 16 -35.05 -12.81 -34.05
N VAL A 17 -35.89 -13.79 -34.17
CA VAL A 17 -35.78 -15.20 -33.75
C VAL A 17 -34.81 -15.53 -32.60
N ILE A 18 -35.42 -15.86 -31.48
CA ILE A 18 -34.77 -16.47 -30.31
C ILE A 18 -34.42 -17.93 -30.64
N PHE A 19 -33.14 -18.24 -30.80
CA PHE A 19 -32.61 -19.57 -30.57
C PHE A 19 -32.07 -19.63 -29.15
N ALA A 20 -32.86 -20.14 -28.23
CA ALA A 20 -32.38 -20.56 -26.92
C ALA A 20 -31.45 -21.77 -27.11
N ARG A 21 -30.13 -21.52 -27.19
CA ARG A 21 -29.11 -22.52 -26.92
C ARG A 21 -28.70 -22.33 -25.49
N GLY A 22 -29.18 -23.21 -24.61
CA GLY A 22 -28.68 -23.38 -23.27
C GLY A 22 -27.19 -23.79 -23.34
N GLY A 23 -26.32 -22.79 -23.33
CA GLY A 23 -24.91 -22.96 -23.03
C GLY A 23 -24.81 -22.84 -21.50
N MET A 24 -24.58 -23.98 -20.84
CA MET A 24 -24.00 -23.99 -19.50
C MET A 24 -22.69 -23.21 -19.60
N GLN A 25 -22.69 -21.97 -19.13
CA GLN A 25 -21.47 -21.25 -18.83
C GLN A 25 -20.85 -21.98 -17.65
N ALA A 26 -19.76 -22.71 -17.90
CA ALA A 26 -18.91 -23.19 -16.83
C ALA A 26 -18.54 -21.99 -15.96
N PRO A 27 -18.53 -22.12 -14.63
CA PRO A 27 -18.03 -21.05 -13.77
C PRO A 27 -16.60 -20.76 -14.23
N GLU A 28 -16.38 -19.52 -14.67
CA GLU A 28 -15.04 -19.00 -14.94
C GLU A 28 -14.25 -19.21 -13.66
N ALA A 29 -13.28 -20.12 -13.72
CA ALA A 29 -12.41 -20.37 -12.58
C ALA A 29 -11.73 -19.04 -12.27
N GLU A 30 -12.06 -18.43 -11.13
CA GLU A 30 -11.31 -17.32 -10.58
C GLU A 30 -9.87 -17.76 -10.53
N GLN A 31 -9.02 -17.21 -11.42
CA GLN A 31 -7.59 -17.39 -11.32
C GLN A 31 -7.18 -16.88 -9.95
N PRO A 32 -6.45 -17.68 -9.14
CA PRO A 32 -5.97 -17.22 -7.86
C PRO A 32 -5.21 -15.92 -8.14
N ALA A 33 -5.61 -14.83 -7.49
CA ALA A 33 -4.89 -13.55 -7.58
C ALA A 33 -3.42 -13.84 -7.25
N GLU A 34 -2.52 -13.63 -8.21
CA GLU A 34 -1.09 -13.81 -7.99
C GLU A 34 -0.71 -12.99 -6.76
N LYS A 35 -0.30 -13.67 -5.70
CA LYS A 35 0.15 -13.05 -4.45
C LYS A 35 1.42 -12.30 -4.80
N LYS A 36 1.33 -11.00 -4.95
CA LYS A 36 2.48 -10.17 -5.29
C LYS A 36 3.43 -10.19 -4.09
N LEU A 37 4.58 -10.86 -4.26
CA LEU A 37 5.59 -10.97 -3.21
C LEU A 37 6.21 -9.59 -2.90
N ILE A 38 6.75 -9.46 -1.69
CA ILE A 38 7.53 -8.29 -1.29
C ILE A 38 8.93 -8.44 -1.87
N ASP A 39 9.35 -7.50 -2.72
CA ASP A 39 10.72 -7.44 -3.23
C ASP A 39 11.63 -6.83 -2.16
N LEU A 40 12.74 -7.52 -1.84
CA LEU A 40 13.68 -7.14 -0.78
C LEU A 40 15.08 -6.93 -1.35
N LYS A 41 15.78 -5.92 -0.81
CA LYS A 41 17.19 -5.65 -1.07
C LYS A 41 17.89 -5.29 0.22
N SER A 42 19.08 -5.85 0.47
CA SER A 42 19.98 -5.47 1.57
C SER A 42 21.42 -5.85 1.22
N ASP A 43 22.39 -5.26 1.92
CA ASP A 43 23.80 -5.61 1.73
C ASP A 43 24.12 -6.97 2.34
N ASN A 44 23.52 -7.28 3.49
CA ASN A 44 23.70 -8.54 4.20
C ASN A 44 22.35 -9.12 4.61
N MET A 45 22.21 -10.44 4.49
CA MET A 45 21.07 -11.18 4.99
C MET A 45 21.48 -12.56 5.48
N GLY A 46 20.77 -13.08 6.48
CA GLY A 46 21.02 -14.40 7.03
C GLY A 46 19.95 -14.83 8.02
N PRO A 47 19.92 -16.13 8.38
CA PRO A 47 19.01 -16.60 9.42
C PRO A 47 19.39 -16.00 10.78
N VAL A 48 18.40 -15.75 11.64
CA VAL A 48 18.61 -15.25 13.02
C VAL A 48 19.38 -16.28 13.85
N ALA A 49 19.07 -17.58 13.67
CA ALA A 49 19.87 -18.68 14.19
C ALA A 49 19.98 -19.79 13.13
N PRO A 50 21.00 -20.68 13.22
CA PRO A 50 21.16 -21.76 12.27
C PRO A 50 19.92 -22.62 12.17
N GLY A 51 19.31 -22.73 10.96
CA GLY A 51 18.08 -23.47 10.69
C GLY A 51 16.79 -22.69 10.87
N ASP A 52 16.84 -21.42 11.30
CA ASP A 52 15.64 -20.57 11.38
C ASP A 52 15.11 -20.16 10.00
N SER A 53 13.80 -20.06 9.89
CA SER A 53 13.11 -19.44 8.77
C SER A 53 13.04 -17.91 8.88
N VAL A 54 13.34 -17.36 10.07
CA VAL A 54 13.40 -15.92 10.33
C VAL A 54 14.74 -15.38 9.83
N ILE A 55 14.70 -14.34 9.02
CA ILE A 55 15.86 -13.76 8.35
C ILE A 55 16.06 -12.33 8.81
N PHE A 56 17.26 -11.99 9.23
CA PHE A 56 17.66 -10.59 9.42
C PHE A 56 18.28 -10.02 8.14
N LEU A 57 18.09 -8.71 7.94
CA LEU A 57 18.58 -7.95 6.78
C LEU A 57 19.19 -6.66 7.30
N VAL A 58 20.42 -6.35 6.89
CA VAL A 58 21.19 -5.19 7.40
C VAL A 58 21.91 -4.50 6.26
N GLY A 59 21.92 -3.17 6.30
CA GLY A 59 22.64 -2.30 5.38
C GLY A 59 21.87 -2.04 4.09
N ASN A 60 21.68 -0.77 3.77
CA ASN A 60 20.98 -0.28 2.57
C ASN A 60 19.68 -1.04 2.30
N PHE A 61 18.92 -1.32 3.37
CA PHE A 61 17.71 -2.11 3.27
C PHE A 61 16.63 -1.35 2.51
N ALA A 62 15.98 -2.03 1.58
CA ALA A 62 14.79 -1.56 0.90
C ALA A 62 13.82 -2.72 0.64
N ALA A 63 12.53 -2.48 0.91
CA ALA A 63 11.43 -3.36 0.55
C ALA A 63 10.50 -2.64 -0.41
N GLN A 64 9.97 -3.35 -1.40
CA GLN A 64 8.97 -2.81 -2.33
C GLN A 64 7.77 -3.74 -2.43
N HIS A 65 6.58 -3.18 -2.22
CA HIS A 65 5.32 -3.91 -2.37
C HIS A 65 4.18 -2.95 -2.73
N ASN A 66 3.37 -3.32 -3.72
CA ASN A 66 2.21 -2.53 -4.19
C ASN A 66 2.54 -1.05 -4.49
N GLY A 67 3.76 -0.76 -4.97
CA GLY A 67 4.22 0.59 -5.28
C GLY A 67 4.62 1.41 -4.04
N ALA A 68 4.55 0.87 -2.83
CA ALA A 68 5.20 1.44 -1.67
C ALA A 68 6.65 0.97 -1.58
N VAL A 69 7.55 1.85 -1.19
CA VAL A 69 8.96 1.57 -0.90
C VAL A 69 9.22 1.87 0.56
N ILE A 70 9.83 0.91 1.27
CA ILE A 70 10.19 1.04 2.68
C ILE A 70 11.70 0.92 2.78
N THR A 71 12.36 1.87 3.41
CA THR A 71 13.79 1.83 3.71
C THR A 71 14.03 1.97 5.21
N CYS A 72 15.10 1.35 5.71
CA CYS A 72 15.51 1.42 7.12
C CYS A 72 16.97 0.96 7.30
N ASP A 73 17.46 1.00 8.52
CA ASP A 73 18.82 0.53 8.85
C ASP A 73 18.89 -0.99 8.86
N SER A 74 17.88 -1.66 9.41
CA SER A 74 17.78 -3.12 9.49
C SER A 74 16.36 -3.61 9.52
N ALA A 75 16.16 -4.88 9.17
CA ALA A 75 14.85 -5.52 9.17
C ALA A 75 14.92 -6.98 9.59
N VAL A 76 13.80 -7.51 10.07
CA VAL A 76 13.61 -8.93 10.35
C VAL A 76 12.41 -9.43 9.57
N ARG A 77 12.63 -10.40 8.69
CA ARG A 77 11.57 -11.05 7.93
C ARG A 77 11.15 -12.34 8.64
N TYR A 78 9.90 -12.41 9.07
CA TYR A 78 9.30 -13.59 9.73
C TYR A 78 8.64 -14.54 8.74
N SER A 79 8.13 -14.00 7.62
CA SER A 79 7.53 -14.77 6.53
C SER A 79 7.64 -13.95 5.24
N ASP A 80 7.21 -14.51 4.13
CA ASP A 80 7.24 -13.81 2.82
C ASP A 80 6.41 -12.53 2.81
N MET A 81 5.46 -12.39 3.74
CA MET A 81 4.53 -11.26 3.79
C MET A 81 4.60 -10.47 5.10
N ARG A 82 5.47 -10.83 6.09
CA ARG A 82 5.57 -10.15 7.37
C ARG A 82 7.01 -9.75 7.70
N ILE A 83 7.24 -8.45 7.86
CA ILE A 83 8.56 -7.86 8.08
C ILE A 83 8.45 -6.79 9.16
N GLU A 84 9.43 -6.74 10.06
CA GLU A 84 9.66 -5.64 10.99
C GLU A 84 10.89 -4.83 10.56
N PHE A 85 10.80 -3.51 10.67
CA PHE A 85 11.82 -2.54 10.27
C PHE A 85 12.30 -1.76 11.48
N PHE A 86 13.61 -1.49 11.55
CA PHE A 86 14.26 -0.85 12.68
C PHE A 86 15.24 0.21 12.21
N GLY A 87 15.18 1.38 12.84
CA GLY A 87 16.07 2.51 12.63
C GLY A 87 15.80 3.26 11.32
N ASN A 88 15.62 4.58 11.42
CA ASN A 88 15.45 5.48 10.27
C ASN A 88 14.44 4.99 9.23
N VAL A 89 13.30 4.50 9.70
CA VAL A 89 12.25 3.97 8.82
C VAL A 89 11.65 5.10 7.99
N LEU A 90 11.67 4.91 6.69
CA LEU A 90 10.97 5.76 5.73
C LEU A 90 10.07 4.90 4.85
N ILE A 91 8.79 5.18 4.83
CA ILE A 91 7.83 4.63 3.87
C ILE A 91 7.47 5.71 2.87
N ASN A 92 7.63 5.41 1.60
CA ASN A 92 7.20 6.28 0.51
C ASN A 92 6.15 5.57 -0.36
N LYS A 93 5.06 6.25 -0.60
CA LYS A 93 4.02 5.83 -1.54
C LYS A 93 3.42 7.06 -2.21
N ASN A 94 3.62 7.19 -3.53
CA ASN A 94 3.19 8.37 -4.29
C ASN A 94 3.73 9.68 -3.67
N THR A 95 2.85 10.58 -3.22
CA THR A 95 3.16 11.85 -2.54
C THR A 95 3.34 11.72 -1.03
N THR A 96 2.99 10.57 -0.46
CA THR A 96 3.03 10.33 0.99
C THR A 96 4.40 9.81 1.43
N TYR A 97 4.99 10.45 2.44
CA TYR A 97 6.23 10.08 3.11
C TYR A 97 5.99 9.92 4.60
N ILE A 98 6.31 8.76 5.16
CA ILE A 98 6.10 8.43 6.57
C ILE A 98 7.46 8.12 7.18
N TYR A 99 7.83 8.85 8.23
CA TYR A 99 9.09 8.73 8.95
C TYR A 99 8.82 8.23 10.36
N GLY A 100 9.62 7.27 10.82
CA GLY A 100 9.57 6.73 12.18
C GLY A 100 10.81 5.93 12.53
N ASP A 101 10.84 5.37 13.74
CA ASP A 101 11.97 4.60 14.23
C ASP A 101 11.80 3.10 14.06
N ARG A 102 10.54 2.64 14.04
CA ARG A 102 10.16 1.24 13.86
C ARG A 102 8.91 1.14 13.04
N ALA A 103 8.80 0.09 12.23
CA ALA A 103 7.56 -0.27 11.56
C ALA A 103 7.37 -1.78 11.50
N GLU A 104 6.12 -2.19 11.43
CA GLU A 104 5.68 -3.56 11.16
C GLU A 104 4.87 -3.55 9.85
N TYR A 105 5.20 -4.43 8.92
CA TYR A 105 4.48 -4.58 7.67
C TYR A 105 3.87 -5.96 7.53
N ASN A 106 2.60 -6.00 7.19
CA ASN A 106 1.89 -7.20 6.81
C ASN A 106 1.37 -7.05 5.37
N GLY A 107 2.05 -7.70 4.44
CA GLY A 107 1.71 -7.65 3.01
C GLY A 107 0.42 -8.41 2.66
N GLU A 108 -0.09 -9.30 3.54
CA GLU A 108 -1.36 -10.00 3.29
C GLU A 108 -2.55 -9.04 3.34
N VAL A 109 -2.50 -8.08 4.27
CA VAL A 109 -3.52 -7.03 4.46
C VAL A 109 -3.06 -5.67 3.91
N ASN A 110 -1.83 -5.58 3.40
CA ASN A 110 -1.22 -4.35 2.86
C ASN A 110 -1.08 -3.23 3.89
N GLU A 111 -0.83 -3.56 5.15
CA GLU A 111 -0.76 -2.60 6.25
C GLU A 111 0.67 -2.43 6.77
N ALA A 112 1.07 -1.19 6.91
CA ALA A 112 2.27 -0.77 7.62
C ALA A 112 1.87 -0.02 8.89
N ARG A 113 2.37 -0.45 10.05
CA ARG A 113 2.20 0.24 11.31
C ARG A 113 3.53 0.85 11.73
N VAL A 114 3.58 2.16 11.88
CA VAL A 114 4.80 2.91 12.17
C VAL A 114 4.74 3.48 13.58
N PHE A 115 5.83 3.33 14.31
CA PHE A 115 5.99 3.78 15.70
C PHE A 115 7.22 4.66 15.83
N SER A 116 7.12 5.70 16.62
CA SER A 116 8.23 6.57 17.02
C SER A 116 7.79 7.46 18.18
N ASP A 117 8.75 8.07 18.87
CA ASP A 117 8.46 9.20 19.76
C ASP A 117 7.72 10.32 19.00
N ILE A 118 8.07 10.50 17.72
CA ILE A 118 7.34 11.36 16.79
C ILE A 118 7.35 10.69 15.40
N VAL A 119 6.22 10.13 15.01
CA VAL A 119 5.97 9.75 13.61
C VAL A 119 5.61 11.01 12.84
N LYS A 120 6.32 11.26 11.73
CA LYS A 120 6.05 12.37 10.83
C LYS A 120 5.50 11.84 9.52
N VAL A 121 4.30 12.26 9.16
CA VAL A 121 3.68 11.96 7.87
C VAL A 121 3.59 13.23 7.05
N VAL A 122 4.16 13.22 5.86
CA VAL A 122 4.09 14.33 4.90
C VAL A 122 3.31 13.87 3.70
N ASP A 123 2.28 14.59 3.34
CA ASP A 123 1.50 14.36 2.12
C ASP A 123 1.10 15.68 1.50
N GLU A 124 1.60 15.94 0.29
CA GLU A 124 1.43 17.20 -0.44
C GLU A 124 1.66 18.44 0.46
N ASP A 125 0.58 19.15 0.83
CA ASP A 125 0.63 20.38 1.62
C ASP A 125 0.40 20.17 3.12
N ALA A 126 0.14 18.94 3.54
CA ALA A 126 -0.13 18.59 4.93
C ALA A 126 1.03 17.84 5.60
N THR A 127 1.28 18.11 6.86
CA THR A 127 2.20 17.35 7.70
C THR A 127 1.49 16.97 9.00
N LEU A 128 1.43 15.67 9.29
CA LEU A 128 0.92 15.14 10.54
C LEU A 128 2.10 14.70 11.43
N TYR A 129 2.04 15.03 12.71
CA TYR A 129 2.93 14.51 13.76
C TYR A 129 2.08 13.71 14.74
N THR A 130 2.47 12.47 15.00
CA THR A 130 1.74 11.54 15.90
C THR A 130 2.73 10.57 16.53
N TYR A 131 2.28 9.63 17.36
CA TYR A 131 3.12 8.59 17.97
C TYR A 131 3.01 7.25 17.24
N GLU A 132 1.87 7.00 16.62
CA GLU A 132 1.58 5.77 15.88
C GLU A 132 0.77 6.12 14.64
N PHE A 133 1.13 5.47 13.51
CA PHE A 133 0.44 5.65 12.25
C PHE A 133 0.24 4.30 11.55
N LEU A 134 -0.99 3.95 11.25
CA LEU A 134 -1.36 2.79 10.45
C LEU A 134 -1.61 3.25 9.01
N PHE A 135 -0.94 2.62 8.05
CA PHE A 135 -1.01 2.98 6.64
C PHE A 135 -1.35 1.78 5.77
N ASN A 136 -2.47 1.84 5.06
CA ASN A 136 -2.79 0.85 4.03
C ASN A 136 -2.11 1.21 2.71
N THR A 137 -1.09 0.43 2.34
CA THR A 137 -0.28 0.70 1.16
C THR A 137 -1.01 0.43 -0.17
N LYS A 138 -2.06 -0.37 -0.19
CA LYS A 138 -2.86 -0.64 -1.38
C LYS A 138 -3.87 0.48 -1.64
N GLU A 139 -4.57 0.92 -0.59
CA GLU A 139 -5.63 1.92 -0.67
C GLU A 139 -5.10 3.36 -0.55
N ASN A 140 -3.85 3.53 -0.10
CA ASN A 140 -3.21 4.83 0.17
C ASN A 140 -3.97 5.63 1.23
N VAL A 141 -4.44 4.96 2.27
CA VAL A 141 -5.17 5.54 3.39
C VAL A 141 -4.39 5.36 4.68
N GLY A 142 -4.34 6.39 5.51
CA GLY A 142 -3.67 6.36 6.80
C GLY A 142 -4.60 6.70 7.95
N GLU A 143 -4.38 6.04 9.09
CA GLU A 143 -5.08 6.26 10.33
C GLU A 143 -4.08 6.51 11.47
N PHE A 144 -4.40 7.39 12.41
CA PHE A 144 -3.58 7.63 13.59
C PHE A 144 -4.42 7.59 14.86
N GLY A 145 -3.82 7.06 15.93
CA GLY A 145 -4.44 6.98 17.25
C GLY A 145 -3.67 7.79 18.29
N GLY A 146 -4.30 8.03 19.46
CA GLY A 146 -3.61 8.63 20.60
C GLY A 146 -3.33 10.13 20.50
N GLY A 147 -3.84 10.79 19.46
CA GLY A 147 -3.65 12.23 19.22
C GLY A 147 -2.58 12.52 18.16
N GLY A 148 -2.64 13.72 17.61
CA GLY A 148 -1.71 14.19 16.60
C GLY A 148 -1.85 15.69 16.35
N VAL A 149 -0.83 16.26 15.71
CA VAL A 149 -0.81 17.66 15.27
C VAL A 149 -0.75 17.67 13.75
N LEU A 150 -1.80 18.17 13.12
CA LEU A 150 -1.87 18.38 11.69
C LEU A 150 -1.50 19.82 11.35
N VAL A 151 -0.48 20.00 10.51
CA VAL A 151 -0.05 21.30 10.01
C VAL A 151 -0.33 21.34 8.50
N ASN A 152 -1.15 22.31 8.08
CA ASN A 152 -1.40 22.56 6.67
C ASN A 152 -0.68 23.84 6.25
N ARG A 153 -0.03 23.85 5.09
CA ARG A 153 0.70 25.02 4.56
C ARG A 153 -0.22 26.17 4.17
N ASP A 154 -1.48 25.89 3.84
CA ASP A 154 -2.46 26.90 3.47
C ASP A 154 -3.09 27.65 4.66
N SER A 155 -2.74 27.31 5.89
CA SER A 155 -3.16 28.07 7.08
C SER A 155 -2.34 29.36 7.20
N ARG A 156 -2.42 30.25 6.22
CA ARG A 156 -2.04 31.65 6.38
C ARG A 156 -3.22 32.36 7.04
N LEU A 157 -3.11 32.54 8.35
CA LEU A 157 -3.86 33.56 9.06
C LEU A 157 -3.32 34.93 8.74
#